data_50952507587ebfcba137a92c8ae26c28
#
_entry.id   50952507587ebfcba137a92c8ae26c28
#
_cell.length_a   1.000
_cell.length_b   1.000
_cell.length_c   1.000
_cell.angle_alpha   90.00
_cell.angle_beta   90.00
_cell.angle_gamma   90.00
#
_symmetry.space_group_name_H-M   'P 1'
#
loop_
_entity.id
_entity.type
_entity.pdbx_description
1 polymer ?
#
loop_
_entity_poly.entity_id
_entity_poly.type
_entity_poly.pdbx_seq_one_letter_code
_entity_poly.pdbx_strand_id
1 'polypeptide(L)'
;MNSSIGSILYYSMKSSRDLRIFVRIIIGKMNKKEIQSFSLATLLDICGRRPEDLYYDGCLIASRVNVKDEFNIDLFRYPTRLNAFAIIFCSKGSIVSTSGVTRHTIGERTLFVHLPGSILQVESVEDASVHAILCEEEFIQRINIDLKLLTQLFLQVEKHPSLPL
;
A
#
# COMPACT_ATOMS: atom_id res chain seq x y z
N MET A 1 6.92 -23.17 10.46
CA MET A 1 6.16 -23.36 11.70
C MET A 1 5.96 -22.02 12.45
N ASN A 2 5.55 -20.94 11.78
CA ASN A 2 5.37 -19.60 12.41
C ASN A 2 4.14 -18.82 11.91
N SER A 3 3.25 -19.43 11.14
CA SER A 3 2.03 -18.76 10.62
C SER A 3 0.83 -18.80 11.59
N SER A 4 0.85 -19.68 12.59
CA SER A 4 -0.31 -19.87 13.48
C SER A 4 -0.36 -18.92 14.67
N ILE A 5 0.73 -18.30 15.07
CA ILE A 5 0.75 -17.41 16.27
C ILE A 5 0.23 -16.01 15.91
N GLY A 6 0.46 -15.54 14.69
CA GLY A 6 -0.04 -14.23 14.23
C GLY A 6 -1.57 -14.17 14.14
N SER A 7 -2.19 -15.21 13.61
CA SER A 7 -3.66 -15.26 13.44
C SER A 7 -4.42 -15.40 14.76
N ILE A 8 -3.88 -16.11 15.76
CA ILE A 8 -4.51 -16.28 17.07
C ILE A 8 -4.48 -14.97 17.88
N LEU A 9 -3.38 -14.21 17.79
CA LEU A 9 -3.26 -12.88 18.44
C LEU A 9 -4.18 -11.85 17.78
N TYR A 10 -4.37 -11.91 16.46
CA TYR A 10 -5.26 -11.00 15.73
C TYR A 10 -6.74 -11.10 16.16
N TYR A 11 -7.25 -12.30 16.39
CA TYR A 11 -8.64 -12.51 16.85
C TYR A 11 -8.89 -12.03 18.30
N SER A 12 -7.85 -11.83 19.09
CA SER A 12 -7.95 -11.32 20.47
C SER A 12 -7.90 -9.79 20.57
N MET A 13 -7.57 -9.08 19.50
CA MET A 13 -7.38 -7.63 19.50
C MET A 13 -8.70 -6.91 19.23
N LYS A 14 -9.34 -6.38 20.27
CA LYS A 14 -10.66 -5.72 20.21
C LYS A 14 -10.62 -4.21 19.95
N SER A 15 -9.45 -3.60 19.78
CA SER A 15 -9.32 -2.14 19.68
C SER A 15 -8.29 -1.71 18.64
N SER A 16 -8.57 -0.62 17.93
CA SER A 16 -7.61 0.03 17.01
C SER A 16 -6.30 0.44 17.72
N ARG A 17 -6.35 0.64 19.05
CA ARG A 17 -5.19 0.95 19.88
C ARG A 17 -4.26 -0.27 20.03
N ASP A 18 -4.82 -1.47 20.17
CA ASP A 18 -4.04 -2.71 20.29
C ASP A 18 -3.34 -3.05 18.98
N LEU A 19 -4.02 -2.82 17.85
CA LEU A 19 -3.44 -2.98 16.52
C LEU A 19 -2.25 -2.05 16.31
N ARG A 20 -2.35 -0.77 16.72
CA ARG A 20 -1.23 0.19 16.65
C ARG A 20 -0.03 -0.23 17.50
N ILE A 21 -0.26 -0.81 18.67
CA ILE A 21 0.81 -1.33 19.55
C ILE A 21 1.46 -2.55 18.90
N PHE A 22 0.68 -3.48 18.36
CA PHE A 22 1.18 -4.68 17.69
C PHE A 22 2.04 -4.33 16.47
N VAL A 23 1.55 -3.41 15.64
CA VAL A 23 2.31 -2.92 14.49
C VAL A 23 3.60 -2.20 14.93
N ARG A 24 3.58 -1.40 16.00
CA ARG A 24 4.80 -0.80 16.56
C ARG A 24 5.79 -1.84 17.05
N ILE A 25 5.32 -2.95 17.62
CA ILE A 25 6.19 -4.05 18.07
C ILE A 25 6.81 -4.75 16.84
N ILE A 26 6.01 -5.00 15.79
CA ILE A 26 6.51 -5.56 14.53
C ILE A 26 7.55 -4.61 13.94
N ILE A 27 7.23 -3.34 13.76
CA ILE A 27 8.13 -2.32 13.20
C ILE A 27 9.39 -2.17 14.08
N GLY A 28 9.26 -2.23 15.40
CA GLY A 28 10.41 -2.16 16.34
C GLY A 28 11.36 -3.35 16.24
N LYS A 29 10.89 -4.51 15.79
CA LYS A 29 11.70 -5.70 15.49
C LYS A 29 12.25 -5.72 14.07
N MET A 30 11.77 -4.81 13.21
CA MET A 30 12.18 -4.71 11.83
C MET A 30 13.60 -4.17 11.75
N ASN A 31 14.46 -4.89 11.05
CA ASN A 31 15.83 -4.44 10.82
C ASN A 31 15.81 -3.25 9.85
N LYS A 32 16.16 -2.06 10.33
CA LYS A 32 16.14 -0.81 9.56
C LYS A 32 17.02 -0.81 8.30
N LYS A 33 17.88 -1.83 8.16
CA LYS A 33 18.81 -1.97 7.02
C LYS A 33 18.30 -2.91 5.93
N GLU A 34 17.23 -3.66 6.18
CA GLU A 34 16.68 -4.62 5.20
C GLU A 34 15.42 -4.06 4.54
N ILE A 35 15.36 -4.20 3.22
CA ILE A 35 14.16 -3.88 2.45
C ILE A 35 13.10 -4.92 2.80
N GLN A 36 11.98 -4.45 3.31
CA GLN A 36 10.85 -5.31 3.64
C GLN A 36 10.00 -5.57 2.41
N SER A 37 9.38 -6.73 2.36
CA SER A 37 8.53 -7.13 1.25
C SER A 37 7.14 -7.51 1.75
N PHE A 38 6.11 -6.85 1.22
CA PHE A 38 4.71 -7.11 1.54
C PHE A 38 3.94 -7.54 0.30
N SER A 39 3.17 -8.63 0.43
CA SER A 39 2.07 -8.96 -0.47
C SER A 39 0.80 -8.21 -0.05
N LEU A 40 -0.22 -8.21 -0.90
CA LEU A 40 -1.54 -7.67 -0.54
C LEU A 40 -2.13 -8.41 0.66
N ALA A 41 -2.00 -9.73 0.71
CA ALA A 41 -2.45 -10.54 1.85
C ALA A 41 -1.76 -10.11 3.15
N THR A 42 -0.44 -9.91 3.13
CA THR A 42 0.31 -9.45 4.30
C THR A 42 -0.14 -8.06 4.75
N LEU A 43 -0.41 -7.14 3.81
CA LEU A 43 -0.95 -5.81 4.15
C LEU A 43 -2.31 -5.91 4.81
N LEU A 44 -3.22 -6.76 4.30
CA LEU A 44 -4.54 -6.97 4.87
C LEU A 44 -4.47 -7.60 6.26
N ASP A 45 -3.52 -8.49 6.49
CA ASP A 45 -3.30 -9.08 7.81
C ASP A 45 -2.81 -8.05 8.84
N ILE A 46 -1.99 -7.09 8.41
CA ILE A 46 -1.43 -6.06 9.28
C ILE A 46 -2.41 -4.90 9.50
N CYS A 47 -3.02 -4.40 8.41
CA CYS A 47 -3.89 -3.22 8.48
C CYS A 47 -5.33 -3.56 8.91
N GLY A 48 -5.70 -4.84 8.79
CA GLY A 48 -7.09 -5.29 9.01
C GLY A 48 -7.98 -5.02 7.80
N ARG A 49 -9.11 -5.70 7.77
CA ARG A 49 -10.18 -5.47 6.79
C ARG A 49 -11.19 -4.51 7.38
N ARG A 50 -11.53 -3.46 6.67
CA ARG A 50 -12.53 -2.49 7.09
C ARG A 50 -13.86 -2.79 6.40
N PRO A 51 -15.01 -2.60 7.07
CA PRO A 51 -16.34 -2.89 6.48
C PRO A 51 -16.65 -2.05 5.23
N GLU A 52 -16.07 -0.84 5.15
CA GLU A 52 -16.26 0.11 4.05
C GLU A 52 -15.40 -0.19 2.81
N ASP A 53 -14.40 -1.06 2.94
CA ASP A 53 -13.53 -1.43 1.83
C ASP A 53 -14.18 -2.50 0.96
N LEU A 54 -13.94 -2.42 -0.34
CA LEU A 54 -14.35 -3.45 -1.29
C LEU A 54 -13.22 -4.46 -1.44
N TYR A 55 -13.54 -5.73 -1.24
CA TYR A 55 -12.63 -6.86 -1.39
C TYR A 55 -13.13 -7.79 -2.47
N TYR A 56 -12.24 -8.25 -3.32
CA TYR A 56 -12.56 -9.25 -4.32
C TYR A 56 -11.54 -10.39 -4.31
N ASP A 57 -12.01 -11.59 -3.98
CA ASP A 57 -11.28 -12.87 -4.04
C ASP A 57 -9.85 -12.83 -3.45
N GLY A 58 -9.63 -11.99 -2.43
CA GLY A 58 -8.33 -11.81 -1.79
C GLY A 58 -7.24 -11.16 -2.65
N CYS A 59 -7.51 -10.90 -3.93
CA CYS A 59 -6.52 -10.40 -4.89
C CYS A 59 -6.75 -8.93 -5.31
N LEU A 60 -7.85 -8.31 -4.88
CA LEU A 60 -8.12 -6.88 -5.10
C LEU A 60 -8.77 -6.25 -3.86
N ILE A 61 -8.34 -5.04 -3.56
CA ILE A 61 -8.97 -4.16 -2.58
C ILE A 61 -9.17 -2.77 -3.18
N ALA A 62 -10.34 -2.19 -2.95
CA ALA A 62 -10.57 -0.76 -3.20
C ALA A 62 -11.00 -0.10 -1.89
N SER A 63 -10.33 0.98 -1.54
CA SER A 63 -10.37 1.59 -0.23
C SER A 63 -10.35 3.11 -0.33
N ARG A 64 -11.06 3.78 0.58
CA ARG A 64 -10.91 5.22 0.84
C ARG A 64 -10.30 5.38 2.22
N VAL A 65 -9.19 6.10 2.31
CA VAL A 65 -8.39 6.20 3.53
C VAL A 65 -8.06 7.65 3.85
N ASN A 66 -8.31 8.07 5.08
CA ASN A 66 -7.62 9.21 5.67
C ASN A 66 -6.27 8.68 6.20
N VAL A 67 -5.19 9.03 5.51
CA VAL A 67 -3.88 8.41 5.73
C VAL A 67 -3.36 8.63 7.14
N LYS A 68 -3.68 9.77 7.76
CA LYS A 68 -3.22 10.11 9.10
C LYS A 68 -3.88 9.27 10.19
N ASP A 69 -5.17 9.01 10.05
CA ASP A 69 -5.99 8.44 11.12
C ASP A 69 -6.25 6.94 10.95
N GLU A 70 -6.36 6.48 9.71
CA GLU A 70 -6.89 5.16 9.37
C GLU A 70 -5.83 4.21 8.80
N PHE A 71 -4.76 4.76 8.21
CA PHE A 71 -3.72 3.96 7.58
C PHE A 71 -2.45 3.91 8.43
N ASN A 72 -1.88 2.73 8.59
CA ASN A 72 -0.62 2.60 9.31
C ASN A 72 0.56 2.98 8.42
N ILE A 73 0.74 4.29 8.23
CA ILE A 73 1.81 4.85 7.41
C ILE A 73 3.21 4.44 7.89
N ASP A 74 3.33 4.05 9.15
CA ASP A 74 4.62 3.68 9.75
C ASP A 74 5.23 2.45 9.07
N LEU A 75 4.41 1.59 8.43
CA LEU A 75 4.87 0.47 7.62
C LEU A 75 5.71 0.93 6.42
N PHE A 76 5.40 2.10 5.87
CA PHE A 76 6.05 2.64 4.68
C PHE A 76 7.06 3.75 4.99
N ARG A 77 7.37 4.01 6.28
CA ARG A 77 8.44 4.96 6.65
C ARG A 77 9.84 4.46 6.34
N TYR A 78 9.98 3.17 6.12
CA TYR A 78 11.22 2.54 5.67
C TYR A 78 11.06 2.04 4.25
N PRO A 79 12.15 1.88 3.48
CA PRO A 79 12.10 1.32 2.15
C PRO A 79 11.38 -0.04 2.16
N THR A 80 10.26 -0.10 1.49
CA THR A 80 9.35 -1.25 1.49
C THR A 80 9.06 -1.68 0.06
N ARG A 81 9.23 -2.95 -0.23
CA ARG A 81 8.82 -3.55 -1.50
C ARG A 81 7.37 -4.00 -1.40
N LEU A 82 6.50 -3.38 -2.15
CA LEU A 82 5.10 -3.78 -2.26
C LEU A 82 4.91 -4.64 -3.50
N ASN A 83 4.52 -5.90 -3.30
CA ASN A 83 4.25 -6.85 -4.39
C ASN A 83 2.79 -6.80 -4.83
N ALA A 84 2.27 -5.61 -4.99
CA ALA A 84 0.95 -5.36 -5.53
C ALA A 84 1.00 -4.15 -6.47
N PHE A 85 0.16 -4.16 -7.47
CA PHE A 85 -0.13 -2.99 -8.28
C PHE A 85 -1.04 -2.08 -7.46
N ALA A 86 -0.73 -0.78 -7.40
CA ALA A 86 -1.58 0.18 -6.71
C ALA A 86 -1.84 1.42 -7.58
N ILE A 87 -3.11 1.84 -7.59
CA ILE A 87 -3.54 3.12 -8.13
C ILE A 87 -4.05 3.94 -6.96
N ILE A 88 -3.46 5.08 -6.71
CA ILE A 88 -3.74 5.95 -5.58
C ILE A 88 -4.15 7.32 -6.12
N PHE A 89 -5.36 7.75 -5.82
CA PHE A 89 -5.84 9.10 -6.12
C PHE A 89 -5.88 9.92 -4.82
N CYS A 90 -5.10 10.99 -4.76
CA CYS A 90 -5.12 11.93 -3.64
C CYS A 90 -6.25 12.95 -3.84
N SER A 91 -7.27 12.87 -2.99
CA SER A 91 -8.44 13.76 -3.04
C SER A 91 -8.29 15.00 -2.16
N LYS A 92 -7.37 14.96 -1.19
CA LYS A 92 -7.07 16.08 -0.28
C LYS A 92 -5.66 15.94 0.27
N GLY A 93 -5.00 17.05 0.57
CA GLY A 93 -3.70 17.10 1.22
C GLY A 93 -2.55 16.64 0.33
N SER A 94 -1.49 16.13 0.94
CA SER A 94 -0.31 15.68 0.20
C SER A 94 0.43 14.54 0.87
N ILE A 95 1.10 13.74 0.05
CA ILE A 95 2.01 12.67 0.46
C ILE A 95 3.33 12.88 -0.27
N VAL A 96 4.43 12.90 0.47
CA VAL A 96 5.77 12.85 -0.12
C VAL A 96 6.30 11.44 0.01
N SER A 97 6.66 10.86 -1.12
CA SER A 97 7.18 9.49 -1.18
C SER A 97 8.37 9.39 -2.12
N THR A 98 9.22 8.39 -1.87
CA THR A 98 10.29 7.97 -2.77
C THR A 98 9.91 6.64 -3.39
N SER A 99 9.95 6.55 -4.73
CA SER A 99 9.80 5.29 -5.47
C SER A 99 11.12 4.99 -6.17
N GLY A 100 11.75 3.87 -5.80
CA GLY A 100 13.13 3.60 -6.20
C GLY A 100 14.08 4.68 -5.69
N VAL A 101 14.63 5.50 -6.59
CA VAL A 101 15.54 6.62 -6.26
C VAL A 101 14.90 7.99 -6.49
N THR A 102 13.66 8.03 -6.96
CA THR A 102 12.99 9.28 -7.33
C THR A 102 11.98 9.68 -6.27
N ARG A 103 12.06 10.94 -5.87
CA ARG A 103 11.14 11.55 -4.92
C ARG A 103 9.94 12.16 -5.65
N HIS A 104 8.74 11.87 -5.15
CA HIS A 104 7.47 12.32 -5.70
C HIS A 104 6.65 13.03 -4.64
N THR A 105 5.95 14.09 -5.05
CA THR A 105 4.90 14.71 -4.25
C THR A 105 3.56 14.38 -4.88
N ILE A 106 2.73 13.66 -4.14
CA ILE A 106 1.38 13.27 -4.52
C ILE A 106 0.44 14.26 -3.83
N GLY A 107 0.11 15.33 -4.53
CA GLY A 107 -0.76 16.40 -4.02
C GLY A 107 -2.23 16.13 -4.33
N GLU A 108 -3.07 17.09 -3.94
CA GLU A 108 -4.50 17.06 -4.26
C GLU A 108 -4.72 16.95 -5.78
N ARG A 109 -5.70 16.15 -6.20
CA ARG A 109 -6.03 15.84 -7.60
C ARG A 109 -4.88 15.17 -8.37
N THR A 110 -4.05 14.41 -7.68
CA THR A 110 -2.96 13.66 -8.31
C THR A 110 -3.26 12.16 -8.25
N LEU A 111 -3.11 11.50 -9.39
CA LEU A 111 -3.09 10.05 -9.51
C LEU A 111 -1.65 9.57 -9.40
N PHE A 112 -1.40 8.60 -8.54
CA PHE A 112 -0.10 7.93 -8.41
C PHE A 112 -0.26 6.44 -8.67
N VAL A 113 0.63 5.87 -9.46
CA VAL A 113 0.64 4.45 -9.78
C VAL A 113 1.91 3.81 -9.27
N HIS A 114 1.75 2.72 -8.52
CA HIS A 114 2.84 1.90 -8.02
C HIS A 114 2.84 0.54 -8.74
N LEU A 115 4.01 0.12 -9.20
CA LEU A 115 4.21 -1.17 -9.87
C LEU A 115 4.64 -2.25 -8.88
N PRO A 116 4.17 -3.51 -9.06
CA PRO A 116 4.57 -4.62 -8.21
C PRO A 116 6.09 -4.77 -8.11
N GLY A 117 6.57 -5.02 -6.92
CA GLY A 117 8.00 -5.23 -6.64
C GLY A 117 8.85 -3.96 -6.58
N SER A 118 8.30 -2.79 -6.92
CA SER A 118 8.99 -1.51 -6.74
C SER A 118 9.15 -1.19 -5.25
N ILE A 119 10.19 -0.43 -4.92
CA ILE A 119 10.45 0.00 -3.54
C ILE A 119 9.79 1.34 -3.33
N LEU A 120 8.98 1.44 -2.30
CA LEU A 120 8.27 2.64 -1.87
C LEU A 120 8.71 3.02 -0.46
N GLN A 121 8.90 4.32 -0.24
CA GLN A 121 9.07 4.88 1.10
C GLN A 121 8.25 6.15 1.22
N VAL A 122 7.49 6.30 2.30
CA VAL A 122 6.74 7.53 2.59
C VAL A 122 7.54 8.38 3.56
N GLU A 123 7.87 9.60 3.15
CA GLU A 123 8.65 10.55 3.92
C GLU A 123 7.76 11.41 4.83
N SER A 124 6.68 11.96 4.27
CA SER A 124 5.74 12.81 5.01
C SER A 124 4.32 12.70 4.46
N VAL A 125 3.35 13.02 5.31
CA VAL A 125 1.93 13.08 4.99
C VAL A 125 1.35 14.34 5.63
N GLU A 126 0.65 15.15 4.83
CA GLU A 126 -0.03 16.37 5.26
C GLU A 126 -1.52 16.27 4.97
N ASP A 127 -2.30 15.91 5.98
CA ASP A 127 -3.78 15.82 5.97
C ASP A 127 -4.35 15.12 4.73
N ALA A 128 -3.69 14.06 4.31
CA ALA A 128 -4.00 13.39 3.05
C ALA A 128 -5.17 12.42 3.17
N SER A 129 -6.12 12.56 2.23
CA SER A 129 -7.19 11.59 1.98
C SER A 129 -7.00 10.99 0.59
N VAL A 130 -6.99 9.68 0.51
CA VAL A 130 -6.75 8.96 -0.73
C VAL A 130 -7.84 7.94 -1.04
N HIS A 131 -8.06 7.71 -2.32
CA HIS A 131 -8.77 6.55 -2.84
C HIS A 131 -7.71 5.63 -3.44
N ALA A 132 -7.67 4.40 -3.00
CA ALA A 132 -6.66 3.44 -3.42
C ALA A 132 -7.31 2.17 -3.97
N ILE A 133 -6.79 1.69 -5.08
CA ILE A 133 -7.07 0.35 -5.61
C ILE A 133 -5.75 -0.39 -5.59
N LEU A 134 -5.71 -1.51 -4.88
CA LEU A 134 -4.56 -2.41 -4.87
C LEU A 134 -4.98 -3.76 -5.43
N CYS A 135 -4.17 -4.33 -6.29
CA CYS A 135 -4.42 -5.68 -6.81
C CYS A 135 -3.12 -6.45 -7.01
N GLU A 136 -3.22 -7.75 -6.89
CA GLU A 136 -2.13 -8.67 -7.20
C GLU A 136 -2.03 -8.89 -8.72
N GLU A 137 -0.86 -9.30 -9.17
CA GLU A 137 -0.60 -9.56 -10.58
C GLU A 137 -1.56 -10.61 -11.16
N GLU A 138 -1.93 -11.63 -10.37
CA GLU A 138 -2.91 -12.64 -10.76
C GLU A 138 -4.27 -12.06 -11.14
N PHE A 139 -4.72 -10.99 -10.45
CA PHE A 139 -5.95 -10.31 -10.80
C PHE A 139 -5.87 -9.68 -12.19
N ILE A 140 -4.74 -9.01 -12.49
CA ILE A 140 -4.50 -8.37 -13.79
C ILE A 140 -4.51 -9.42 -14.91
N GLN A 141 -3.91 -10.59 -14.67
CA GLN A 141 -3.90 -11.70 -15.63
C GLN A 141 -5.31 -12.24 -15.89
N ARG A 142 -6.15 -12.33 -14.86
CA ARG A 142 -7.55 -12.83 -14.98
C ARG A 142 -8.45 -11.93 -15.81
N ILE A 143 -8.27 -10.60 -15.75
CA ILE A 143 -9.13 -9.64 -16.48
C ILE A 143 -8.76 -9.48 -17.95
N ASN A 144 -7.83 -10.30 -18.45
CA ASN A 144 -7.47 -10.40 -19.86
C ASN A 144 -7.16 -9.05 -20.53
N ILE A 145 -6.40 -8.20 -19.84
CA ILE A 145 -5.93 -6.94 -20.40
C ILE A 145 -4.95 -7.21 -21.56
N ASP A 146 -5.05 -6.40 -22.61
CA ASP A 146 -4.08 -6.43 -23.71
C ASP A 146 -2.67 -6.18 -23.15
N LEU A 147 -1.81 -7.20 -23.29
CA LEU A 147 -0.42 -7.16 -22.81
C LEU A 147 0.38 -6.02 -23.39
N LYS A 148 0.08 -5.61 -24.63
CA LYS A 148 0.77 -4.46 -25.28
C LYS A 148 0.40 -3.16 -24.58
N LEU A 149 -0.90 -2.98 -24.26
CA LEU A 149 -1.38 -1.81 -23.54
C LEU A 149 -0.79 -1.78 -22.11
N LEU A 150 -0.77 -2.92 -21.44
CA LEU A 150 -0.21 -3.06 -20.09
C LEU A 150 1.30 -2.75 -20.08
N THR A 151 2.06 -3.25 -21.06
CA THR A 151 3.49 -2.96 -21.19
C THR A 151 3.74 -1.48 -21.42
N GLN A 152 2.96 -0.84 -22.28
CA GLN A 152 3.07 0.61 -22.53
C GLN A 152 2.77 1.41 -21.26
N LEU A 153 1.72 1.03 -20.50
CA LEU A 153 1.38 1.65 -19.24
C LEU A 153 2.53 1.51 -18.24
N PHE A 154 3.12 0.33 -18.09
CA PHE A 154 4.22 0.10 -17.16
C PHE A 154 5.45 0.95 -17.49
N LEU A 155 5.82 1.04 -18.77
CA LEU A 155 6.93 1.88 -19.20
C LEU A 155 6.69 3.39 -18.95
N GLN A 156 5.45 3.84 -19.05
CA GLN A 156 5.09 5.22 -18.74
C GLN A 156 5.12 5.47 -17.23
N VAL A 157 4.54 4.57 -16.44
CA VAL A 157 4.51 4.66 -14.98
C VAL A 157 5.90 4.59 -14.37
N GLU A 158 6.79 3.76 -14.90
CA GLU A 158 8.19 3.68 -14.43
C GLU A 158 8.90 5.04 -14.53
N LYS A 159 8.59 5.81 -15.57
CA LYS A 159 9.17 7.14 -15.79
C LYS A 159 8.41 8.25 -15.05
N HIS A 160 7.09 8.16 -15.03
CA HIS A 160 6.17 9.18 -14.51
C HIS A 160 5.04 8.54 -13.70
N PRO A 161 5.30 8.11 -12.45
CA PRO A 161 4.29 7.41 -11.64
C PRO A 161 3.18 8.34 -11.13
N SER A 162 3.35 9.65 -11.18
CA SER A 162 2.35 10.62 -10.74
C SER A 162 1.83 11.46 -11.89
N LEU A 163 0.50 11.59 -11.96
CA LEU A 163 -0.24 12.33 -12.98
C LEU A 163 -1.19 13.32 -12.30
N PRO A 164 -0.94 14.63 -12.40
CA PRO A 164 -1.90 15.65 -12.00
C PRO A 164 -3.14 15.62 -12.91
N LEU A 165 -4.36 15.75 -12.32
CA LEU A 165 -5.66 15.74 -13.01
C LEU A 165 -6.34 17.11 -12.98
#